data_788772f8c1594f47cb27cb2437e68919
#
_entry.id   788772f8c1594f47cb27cb2437e68919
#
_cell.length_a   1.000
_cell.length_b   1.000
_cell.length_c   1.000
_cell.angle_alpha   90.00
_cell.angle_beta   90.00
_cell.angle_gamma   90.00
#
_symmetry.space_group_name_H-M   'P 1'
#
loop_
_entity.id
_entity.type
_entity.pdbx_description
1 polymer ?
#
loop_
_entity_poly.entity_id
_entity_poly.type
_entity_poly.pdbx_seq_one_letter_code
_entity_poly.pdbx_strand_id
1 'polypeptide(L)'
;MNGVSRSHGVTLVELLVVVAIIGVVAVAATPFLSSADPHKLDLAAEEFADAMRFARSEAMRTGEPRGFGQQSTAKRIRVFRPDTGTSPWTLNYDVYHPVGKQLYDVDLNTHPFAVADSVSRTPVFMGACNQTGNVYFDANGIPRCANPETVLLEQFAVSLTKGGHTRVVTLHGITGRV
;
A
#
# COMPACT_ATOMS: atom_id res chain seq x y z
N MET A 1 52.07 -13.76 45.70
CA MET A 1 52.64 -13.03 44.54
C MET A 1 51.50 -12.32 43.85
N ASN A 2 51.34 -11.02 44.09
CA ASN A 2 50.26 -10.20 43.50
C ASN A 2 50.77 -9.59 42.18
N GLY A 3 50.26 -10.09 41.08
CA GLY A 3 50.54 -9.52 39.77
C GLY A 3 49.82 -8.16 39.59
N VAL A 4 50.59 -7.09 39.52
CA VAL A 4 50.10 -5.75 39.22
C VAL A 4 49.72 -5.71 37.75
N SER A 5 48.44 -5.69 37.45
CA SER A 5 47.90 -5.45 36.10
C SER A 5 48.25 -4.00 35.71
N ARG A 6 49.11 -3.84 34.68
CA ARG A 6 49.40 -2.52 34.09
C ARG A 6 48.22 -2.14 33.19
N SER A 7 47.44 -1.15 33.65
CA SER A 7 46.48 -0.48 32.79
C SER A 7 47.25 0.42 31.79
N HIS A 8 47.15 0.10 30.51
CA HIS A 8 47.65 0.95 29.45
C HIS A 8 46.61 2.06 29.20
N GLY A 9 47.00 3.28 29.48
CA GLY A 9 46.18 4.45 29.15
C GLY A 9 46.16 4.66 27.63
N VAL A 10 45.00 4.98 27.09
CA VAL A 10 44.82 5.33 25.68
C VAL A 10 45.48 6.68 25.40
N THR A 11 46.30 6.79 24.37
CA THR A 11 46.97 8.04 24.02
C THR A 11 45.98 9.01 23.36
N LEU A 12 46.20 10.32 23.52
CA LEU A 12 45.36 11.35 22.90
C LEU A 12 45.33 11.21 21.37
N VAL A 13 46.44 10.80 20.77
CA VAL A 13 46.54 10.54 19.31
C VAL A 13 45.70 9.38 18.90
N GLU A 14 45.66 8.31 19.68
CA GLU A 14 44.84 7.12 19.38
C GLU A 14 43.34 7.44 19.43
N LEU A 15 42.92 8.27 20.39
CA LEU A 15 41.53 8.72 20.46
C LEU A 15 41.19 9.63 19.31
N LEU A 16 42.08 10.49 18.86
CA LEU A 16 41.87 11.37 17.69
C LEU A 16 41.75 10.59 16.41
N VAL A 17 42.57 9.55 16.19
CA VAL A 17 42.51 8.68 15.04
C VAL A 17 41.18 7.90 15.02
N VAL A 18 40.72 7.38 16.17
CA VAL A 18 39.45 6.65 16.26
C VAL A 18 38.25 7.55 15.89
N VAL A 19 38.23 8.78 16.43
CA VAL A 19 37.15 9.74 16.09
C VAL A 19 37.19 10.13 14.62
N ALA A 20 38.38 10.30 14.03
CA ALA A 20 38.51 10.58 12.61
C ALA A 20 37.95 9.41 11.73
N ILE A 21 38.29 8.17 12.10
CA ILE A 21 37.78 6.98 11.38
C ILE A 21 36.26 6.88 11.52
N ILE A 22 35.69 7.06 12.73
CA ILE A 22 34.25 7.04 12.96
C ILE A 22 33.57 8.14 12.13
N GLY A 23 34.16 9.33 12.04
CA GLY A 23 33.64 10.43 11.23
C GLY A 23 33.54 10.07 9.74
N VAL A 24 34.57 9.46 9.18
CA VAL A 24 34.60 9.01 7.78
C VAL A 24 33.58 7.89 7.54
N VAL A 25 33.50 6.91 8.44
CA VAL A 25 32.53 5.81 8.34
C VAL A 25 31.09 6.31 8.46
N ALA A 26 30.83 7.28 9.35
CA ALA A 26 29.50 7.87 9.50
C ALA A 26 29.03 8.56 8.22
N VAL A 27 29.90 9.33 7.54
CA VAL A 27 29.57 9.97 6.26
C VAL A 27 29.33 8.94 5.16
N ALA A 28 30.09 7.85 5.11
CA ALA A 28 29.92 6.79 4.13
C ALA A 28 28.64 5.95 4.36
N ALA A 29 28.14 5.89 5.59
CA ALA A 29 26.93 5.13 5.95
C ALA A 29 25.61 5.87 5.63
N THR A 30 25.63 7.19 5.47
CA THR A 30 24.43 8.01 5.26
C THR A 30 23.60 7.61 4.01
N PRO A 31 24.17 7.27 2.83
CA PRO A 31 23.38 6.86 1.68
C PRO A 31 22.62 5.52 1.89
N PHE A 32 23.08 4.66 2.78
CA PHE A 32 22.39 3.40 3.06
C PHE A 32 21.13 3.56 3.92
N LEU A 33 21.01 4.66 4.66
CA LEU A 33 19.83 4.95 5.50
C LEU A 33 18.63 5.47 4.67
N SER A 34 18.84 6.01 3.50
CA SER A 34 17.80 6.52 2.60
C SER A 34 17.22 5.43 1.67
N SER A 35 17.79 4.24 1.61
CA SER A 35 17.38 3.15 0.70
C SER A 35 16.09 2.42 1.11
N ALA A 36 15.48 2.78 2.23
CA ALA A 36 14.24 2.13 2.71
C ALA A 36 12.98 2.53 1.91
N ASP A 37 13.01 3.62 1.15
CA ASP A 37 11.85 4.15 0.46
C ASP A 37 11.35 3.27 -0.71
N PRO A 38 12.20 2.68 -1.57
CA PRO A 38 11.74 1.74 -2.58
C PRO A 38 11.06 0.51 -1.99
N HIS A 39 11.60 -0.04 -0.91
CA HIS A 39 11.02 -1.21 -0.24
C HIS A 39 9.64 -0.92 0.38
N LYS A 40 9.46 0.25 0.95
CA LYS A 40 8.16 0.68 1.46
C LYS A 40 7.13 0.85 0.35
N LEU A 41 7.55 1.33 -0.82
CA LEU A 41 6.69 1.41 -2.00
C LEU A 41 6.30 0.02 -2.51
N ASP A 42 7.22 -0.93 -2.51
CA ASP A 42 6.93 -2.31 -2.92
C ASP A 42 5.89 -2.94 -1.99
N LEU A 43 6.06 -2.82 -0.68
CA LEU A 43 5.08 -3.29 0.31
C LEU A 43 3.70 -2.64 0.13
N ALA A 44 3.66 -1.33 -0.10
CA ALA A 44 2.40 -0.63 -0.32
C ALA A 44 1.73 -1.05 -1.65
N ALA A 45 2.51 -1.32 -2.69
CA ALA A 45 2.00 -1.81 -3.96
C ALA A 45 1.43 -3.23 -3.83
N GLU A 46 2.11 -4.11 -3.09
CA GLU A 46 1.62 -5.46 -2.77
C GLU A 46 0.31 -5.39 -1.99
N GLU A 47 0.20 -4.53 -0.99
CA GLU A 47 -1.04 -4.36 -0.21
C GLU A 47 -2.21 -3.91 -1.09
N PHE A 48 -1.99 -2.99 -2.04
CA PHE A 48 -3.03 -2.64 -3.03
C PHE A 48 -3.43 -3.83 -3.89
N ALA A 49 -2.45 -4.58 -4.39
CA ALA A 49 -2.71 -5.75 -5.22
C ALA A 49 -3.47 -6.83 -4.43
N ASP A 50 -3.13 -7.05 -3.18
CA ASP A 50 -3.78 -8.03 -2.32
C ASP A 50 -5.21 -7.62 -1.96
N ALA A 51 -5.46 -6.34 -1.69
CA ALA A 51 -6.82 -5.84 -1.48
C ALA A 51 -7.72 -6.06 -2.70
N MET A 52 -7.20 -5.83 -3.91
CA MET A 52 -7.92 -6.07 -5.15
C MET A 52 -8.22 -7.56 -5.37
N ARG A 53 -7.22 -8.42 -5.18
CA ARG A 53 -7.36 -9.87 -5.30
C ARG A 53 -8.35 -10.42 -4.27
N PHE A 54 -8.26 -9.92 -3.04
CA PHE A 54 -9.16 -10.31 -1.95
C PHE A 54 -10.60 -9.90 -2.26
N ALA A 55 -10.84 -8.64 -2.62
CA ALA A 55 -12.19 -8.17 -2.96
C ALA A 55 -12.81 -9.00 -4.09
N ARG A 56 -12.01 -9.32 -5.11
CA ARG A 56 -12.44 -10.20 -6.22
C ARG A 56 -12.78 -11.61 -5.75
N SER A 57 -11.88 -12.24 -5.01
CA SER A 57 -12.08 -13.61 -4.52
C SER A 57 -13.28 -13.70 -3.59
N GLU A 58 -13.48 -12.70 -2.75
CA GLU A 58 -14.60 -12.62 -1.82
C GLU A 58 -15.95 -12.42 -2.57
N ALA A 59 -15.95 -11.61 -3.63
CA ALA A 59 -17.13 -11.47 -4.49
C ALA A 59 -17.53 -12.82 -5.10
N MET A 60 -16.60 -13.54 -5.70
CA MET A 60 -16.84 -14.87 -6.27
C MET A 60 -17.23 -15.91 -5.22
N ARG A 61 -16.64 -15.85 -4.02
CA ARG A 61 -16.92 -16.78 -2.93
C ARG A 61 -18.33 -16.61 -2.34
N THR A 62 -18.76 -15.35 -2.19
CA THR A 62 -20.06 -15.03 -1.58
C THR A 62 -21.21 -14.95 -2.58
N GLY A 63 -20.91 -14.82 -3.87
CA GLY A 63 -21.90 -14.52 -4.90
C GLY A 63 -22.48 -13.11 -4.81
N GLU A 64 -21.85 -12.23 -4.04
CA GLU A 64 -22.28 -10.85 -3.82
C GLU A 64 -21.17 -9.87 -4.22
N PRO A 65 -21.52 -8.68 -4.71
CA PRO A 65 -20.50 -7.71 -5.10
C PRO A 65 -19.61 -7.31 -3.90
N ARG A 66 -18.32 -7.16 -4.18
CA ARG A 66 -17.33 -6.63 -3.25
C ARG A 66 -16.46 -5.63 -3.97
N GLY A 67 -16.06 -4.59 -3.28
CA GLY A 67 -15.23 -3.57 -3.89
C GLY A 67 -14.06 -3.19 -3.01
N PHE A 68 -13.13 -2.50 -3.62
CA PHE A 68 -12.09 -1.80 -2.90
C PHE A 68 -12.12 -0.33 -3.29
N GLY A 69 -11.77 0.53 -2.37
CA GLY A 69 -11.86 1.95 -2.61
C GLY A 69 -11.24 2.76 -1.54
N GLN A 70 -11.47 4.05 -1.69
CA GLN A 70 -10.99 5.07 -0.82
C GLN A 70 -12.16 5.73 -0.11
N GLN A 71 -12.08 5.82 1.20
CA GLN A 71 -12.89 6.77 1.94
C GLN A 71 -11.99 7.91 2.43
N SER A 72 -12.32 9.14 2.06
CA SER A 72 -11.74 10.42 2.50
C SER A 72 -10.29 10.73 2.18
N THR A 73 -9.38 9.77 2.11
CA THR A 73 -7.96 10.03 1.80
C THR A 73 -7.40 9.04 0.78
N ALA A 74 -6.58 9.52 -0.16
CA ALA A 74 -5.97 8.68 -1.20
C ALA A 74 -5.07 7.57 -0.64
N LYS A 75 -4.67 7.66 0.62
CA LYS A 75 -3.67 6.80 1.25
C LYS A 75 -4.28 5.70 2.13
N ARG A 76 -5.60 5.50 2.10
CA ARG A 76 -6.26 4.38 2.77
C ARG A 76 -6.79 3.38 1.77
N ILE A 77 -6.62 2.10 2.09
CA ILE A 77 -7.15 0.98 1.33
C ILE A 77 -8.26 0.37 2.16
N ARG A 78 -9.46 0.31 1.60
CA ARG A 78 -10.60 -0.33 2.24
C ARG A 78 -11.28 -1.29 1.28
N VAL A 79 -11.66 -2.44 1.80
CA VAL A 79 -12.57 -3.35 1.12
C VAL A 79 -13.98 -3.11 1.66
N PHE A 80 -14.95 -3.05 0.76
CA PHE A 80 -16.33 -2.75 1.11
C PHE A 80 -17.31 -3.73 0.47
N ARG A 81 -18.48 -3.79 1.04
CA ARG A 81 -19.66 -4.45 0.49
C ARG A 81 -20.66 -3.37 0.07
N PRO A 82 -21.01 -3.27 -1.21
CA PRO A 82 -22.05 -2.34 -1.62
C PRO A 82 -23.43 -2.88 -1.18
N ASP A 83 -24.28 -1.98 -0.70
CA ASP A 83 -25.70 -2.23 -0.51
C ASP A 83 -26.42 -1.95 -1.82
N THR A 84 -26.81 -2.99 -2.52
CA THR A 84 -27.46 -2.91 -3.83
C THR A 84 -28.95 -2.55 -3.76
N GLY A 85 -29.53 -2.50 -2.54
CA GLY A 85 -30.90 -2.08 -2.31
C GLY A 85 -31.11 -0.55 -2.32
N THR A 86 -30.05 0.22 -2.39
CA THR A 86 -30.07 1.69 -2.44
C THR A 86 -29.58 2.23 -3.78
N SER A 87 -30.06 3.42 -4.20
CA SER A 87 -29.58 4.06 -5.42
C SER A 87 -29.32 5.55 -5.13
N PRO A 88 -28.05 6.04 -5.18
CA PRO A 88 -26.81 5.28 -5.42
C PRO A 88 -26.51 4.27 -4.31
N TRP A 89 -25.72 3.24 -4.63
CA TRP A 89 -25.36 2.22 -3.66
C TRP A 89 -24.65 2.81 -2.42
N THR A 90 -25.04 2.36 -1.25
CA THR A 90 -24.33 2.67 0.00
C THR A 90 -23.18 1.70 0.17
N LEU A 91 -22.01 2.19 0.57
CA LEU A 91 -20.81 1.38 0.74
C LEU A 91 -20.64 1.02 2.23
N ASN A 92 -20.73 -0.27 2.54
CA ASN A 92 -20.53 -0.80 3.88
C ASN A 92 -19.10 -1.31 4.03
N TYR A 93 -18.34 -0.71 4.94
CA TYR A 93 -16.94 -1.07 5.22
C TYR A 93 -16.86 -2.09 6.36
N ASP A 94 -17.64 -3.14 6.26
CA ASP A 94 -17.80 -4.22 7.25
C ASP A 94 -17.09 -5.52 6.84
N VAL A 95 -16.19 -5.44 5.85
CA VAL A 95 -15.43 -6.60 5.37
C VAL A 95 -14.17 -6.78 6.20
N TYR A 96 -13.95 -8.01 6.67
CA TYR A 96 -12.81 -8.35 7.53
C TYR A 96 -11.66 -8.91 6.72
N HIS A 97 -10.45 -8.55 7.13
CA HIS A 97 -9.22 -9.10 6.55
C HIS A 97 -9.13 -10.61 6.85
N PRO A 98 -8.70 -11.46 5.89
CA PRO A 98 -8.66 -12.91 6.06
C PRO A 98 -7.68 -13.35 7.16
N VAL A 99 -6.61 -12.56 7.34
CA VAL A 99 -5.62 -12.78 8.40
C VAL A 99 -5.89 -11.79 9.53
N GLY A 100 -6.09 -12.20 10.74
CA GLY A 100 -6.25 -11.31 11.89
C GLY A 100 -7.68 -10.87 12.21
N LYS A 101 -8.67 -11.14 11.36
CA LYS A 101 -10.10 -10.85 11.60
C LYS A 101 -10.40 -9.41 12.02
N GLN A 102 -9.60 -8.46 11.54
CA GLN A 102 -9.85 -7.03 11.68
C GLN A 102 -10.51 -6.50 10.40
N LEU A 103 -11.19 -5.36 10.49
CA LEU A 103 -11.72 -4.69 9.30
C LEU A 103 -10.60 -4.47 8.27
N TYR A 104 -10.91 -4.72 7.00
CA TYR A 104 -9.98 -4.45 5.92
C TYR A 104 -9.87 -2.95 5.69
N ASP A 105 -9.03 -2.32 6.48
CA ASP A 105 -8.82 -0.87 6.51
C ASP A 105 -7.35 -0.58 6.80
N VAL A 106 -6.56 -0.40 5.75
CA VAL A 106 -5.12 -0.21 5.82
C VAL A 106 -4.78 1.26 5.55
N ASP A 107 -4.08 1.89 6.49
CA ASP A 107 -3.58 3.26 6.34
C ASP A 107 -2.11 3.24 5.91
N LEU A 108 -1.86 3.68 4.68
CA LEU A 108 -0.51 3.75 4.11
C LEU A 108 0.37 4.88 4.67
N ASN A 109 -0.17 5.73 5.55
CA ASN A 109 0.64 6.72 6.27
C ASN A 109 1.34 6.13 7.49
N THR A 110 0.94 4.94 7.93
CA THR A 110 1.48 4.29 9.12
C THR A 110 2.51 3.23 8.75
N HIS A 111 3.40 2.92 9.72
CA HIS A 111 4.36 1.83 9.56
C HIS A 111 3.62 0.49 9.31
N PRO A 112 4.11 -0.38 8.40
CA PRO A 112 5.42 -0.35 7.71
C PRO A 112 5.44 0.48 6.41
N PHE A 113 4.31 0.92 5.93
CA PHE A 113 4.20 1.55 4.62
C PHE A 113 4.76 2.97 4.61
N ALA A 114 4.24 3.86 5.46
CA ALA A 114 4.64 5.27 5.59
C ALA A 114 4.87 5.95 4.23
N VAL A 115 3.95 5.72 3.28
CA VAL A 115 3.99 6.33 1.94
C VAL A 115 3.43 7.74 2.06
N ALA A 116 4.32 8.70 2.28
CA ALA A 116 3.93 10.06 2.62
C ALA A 116 3.65 10.96 1.40
N ASP A 117 4.32 10.71 0.25
CA ASP A 117 4.35 11.68 -0.83
C ASP A 117 3.05 11.71 -1.63
N SER A 118 2.79 10.70 -2.45
CA SER A 118 1.55 10.69 -3.24
C SER A 118 1.04 9.28 -3.56
N VAL A 119 -0.28 9.18 -3.61
CA VAL A 119 -0.99 8.01 -4.16
C VAL A 119 -2.00 8.55 -5.17
N SER A 120 -1.83 8.19 -6.43
CA SER A 120 -2.74 8.53 -7.50
C SER A 120 -3.50 7.30 -7.97
N ARG A 121 -4.78 7.46 -8.26
CA ARG A 121 -5.67 6.40 -8.75
C ARG A 121 -6.31 6.84 -10.04
N THR A 122 -6.20 6.03 -11.06
CA THR A 122 -6.68 6.36 -12.39
C THR A 122 -7.56 5.22 -12.91
N PRO A 123 -8.87 5.23 -12.63
CA PRO A 123 -9.81 4.31 -13.25
C PRO A 123 -10.16 4.78 -14.67
N VAL A 124 -10.20 3.84 -15.59
CA VAL A 124 -10.70 4.02 -16.95
C VAL A 124 -11.87 3.05 -17.13
N PHE A 125 -13.04 3.57 -17.48
CA PHE A 125 -14.25 2.78 -17.70
C PHE A 125 -14.65 2.81 -19.16
N MET A 126 -15.29 1.74 -19.63
CA MET A 126 -15.82 1.60 -20.99
C MET A 126 -17.06 2.48 -21.27
N GLY A 127 -17.40 3.36 -20.33
CA GLY A 127 -18.55 4.28 -20.43
C GLY A 127 -18.54 5.28 -19.28
N ALA A 128 -19.59 6.11 -19.20
CA ALA A 128 -19.72 7.08 -18.12
C ALA A 128 -19.90 6.40 -16.77
N CYS A 129 -19.00 6.68 -15.83
CA CYS A 129 -19.08 6.22 -14.47
C CYS A 129 -19.15 7.40 -13.52
N ASN A 130 -20.17 7.47 -12.67
CA ASN A 130 -20.38 8.56 -11.73
C ASN A 130 -19.58 8.41 -10.42
N GLN A 131 -19.04 7.20 -10.18
CA GLN A 131 -18.24 6.90 -8.98
C GLN A 131 -16.83 6.45 -9.37
N THR A 132 -16.00 7.39 -9.72
CA THR A 132 -14.65 7.14 -10.23
C THR A 132 -13.61 6.75 -9.18
N GLY A 133 -13.94 6.89 -7.89
CA GLY A 133 -12.99 6.59 -6.80
C GLY A 133 -13.03 5.14 -6.31
N ASN A 134 -14.07 4.36 -6.67
CA ASN A 134 -14.31 3.02 -6.18
C ASN A 134 -14.49 2.06 -7.35
N VAL A 135 -13.93 0.87 -7.22
CA VAL A 135 -14.12 -0.24 -8.15
C VAL A 135 -14.70 -1.40 -7.36
N TYR A 136 -15.71 -2.04 -7.89
CA TYR A 136 -16.23 -3.27 -7.31
C TYR A 136 -16.16 -4.42 -8.30
N PHE A 137 -16.14 -5.62 -7.78
CA PHE A 137 -16.25 -6.86 -8.55
C PHE A 137 -17.67 -7.42 -8.39
N ASP A 138 -18.29 -7.81 -9.50
CA ASP A 138 -19.54 -8.54 -9.46
C ASP A 138 -19.34 -9.99 -8.96
N ALA A 139 -20.43 -10.75 -8.85
CA ALA A 139 -20.40 -12.14 -8.41
C ALA A 139 -19.50 -13.07 -9.27
N ASN A 140 -19.19 -12.66 -10.49
CA ASN A 140 -18.29 -13.39 -11.38
C ASN A 140 -16.83 -12.89 -11.30
N GLY A 141 -16.55 -11.94 -10.42
CA GLY A 141 -15.24 -11.32 -10.26
C GLY A 141 -14.85 -10.37 -11.40
N ILE A 142 -15.84 -9.84 -12.13
CA ILE A 142 -15.64 -8.88 -13.22
C ILE A 142 -15.68 -7.47 -12.61
N PRO A 143 -14.65 -6.65 -12.80
CA PRO A 143 -14.61 -5.30 -12.24
C PRO A 143 -15.53 -4.33 -13.01
N ARG A 144 -16.30 -3.57 -12.25
CA ARG A 144 -17.34 -2.66 -12.75
C ARG A 144 -17.33 -1.31 -12.06
N CYS A 145 -18.02 -0.35 -12.65
CA CYS A 145 -18.39 0.90 -12.02
C CYS A 145 -19.53 0.68 -11.01
N ALA A 146 -19.49 1.35 -9.87
CA ALA A 146 -20.56 1.24 -8.88
C ALA A 146 -21.83 2.00 -9.28
N ASN A 147 -21.75 2.96 -10.19
CA ASN A 147 -22.92 3.68 -10.69
C ASN A 147 -22.63 4.32 -12.06
N PRO A 148 -23.24 3.82 -13.16
CA PRO A 148 -24.10 2.64 -13.23
C PRO A 148 -23.30 1.32 -13.23
N GLU A 149 -23.85 0.31 -12.59
CA GLU A 149 -23.23 -1.02 -12.42
C GLU A 149 -23.06 -1.83 -13.73
N THR A 150 -23.69 -1.37 -14.81
CA THR A 150 -23.57 -1.97 -16.14
C THR A 150 -22.25 -1.62 -16.83
N VAL A 151 -21.57 -0.57 -16.37
CA VAL A 151 -20.33 -0.09 -17.00
C VAL A 151 -19.16 -0.91 -16.52
N LEU A 152 -18.47 -1.55 -17.47
CA LEU A 152 -17.27 -2.31 -17.21
C LEU A 152 -16.06 -1.40 -16.96
N LEU A 153 -15.18 -1.85 -16.11
CA LEU A 153 -13.87 -1.26 -16.00
C LEU A 153 -13.03 -1.66 -17.22
N GLU A 154 -12.34 -0.73 -17.83
CA GLU A 154 -11.31 -1.02 -18.84
C GLU A 154 -9.97 -1.28 -18.14
N GLN A 155 -9.56 -0.35 -17.31
CA GLN A 155 -8.32 -0.42 -16.56
C GLN A 155 -8.42 0.42 -15.28
N PHE A 156 -7.75 -0.02 -14.23
CA PHE A 156 -7.52 0.79 -13.04
C PHE A 156 -6.03 0.75 -12.69
N ALA A 157 -5.42 1.90 -12.55
CA ALA A 157 -4.03 2.02 -12.17
C ALA A 157 -3.89 2.80 -10.86
N VAL A 158 -3.06 2.28 -9.96
CA VAL A 158 -2.62 2.98 -8.74
C VAL A 158 -1.15 3.27 -8.87
N SER A 159 -0.78 4.55 -8.82
CA SER A 159 0.60 5.00 -8.82
C SER A 159 0.98 5.49 -7.42
N LEU A 160 1.99 4.89 -6.84
CA LEU A 160 2.55 5.26 -5.55
C LEU A 160 3.92 5.88 -5.77
N THR A 161 4.15 7.06 -5.19
CA THR A 161 5.43 7.77 -5.36
C THR A 161 6.01 8.16 -4.01
N LYS A 162 7.30 7.94 -3.84
CA LYS A 162 8.08 8.37 -2.68
C LYS A 162 9.54 8.57 -3.05
N GLY A 163 10.14 9.70 -2.61
CA GLY A 163 11.55 9.96 -2.82
C GLY A 163 12.01 9.88 -4.29
N GLY A 164 11.15 10.26 -5.24
CA GLY A 164 11.42 10.15 -6.68
C GLY A 164 11.23 8.76 -7.30
N HIS A 165 10.91 7.74 -6.50
CA HIS A 165 10.58 6.40 -6.97
C HIS A 165 9.09 6.24 -7.16
N THR A 166 8.68 5.49 -8.19
CA THR A 166 7.27 5.21 -8.48
C THR A 166 7.04 3.71 -8.65
N ARG A 167 5.91 3.23 -8.10
CA ARG A 167 5.38 1.90 -8.38
C ARG A 167 3.96 2.05 -8.91
N VAL A 168 3.61 1.18 -9.86
CA VAL A 168 2.28 1.17 -10.45
C VAL A 168 1.68 -0.23 -10.30
N VAL A 169 0.48 -0.28 -9.73
CA VAL A 169 -0.34 -1.50 -9.68
C VAL A 169 -1.48 -1.33 -10.67
N THR A 170 -1.66 -2.30 -11.54
CA THR A 170 -2.67 -2.24 -12.59
C THR A 170 -3.67 -3.38 -12.44
N LEU A 171 -4.95 -3.05 -12.46
CA LEU A 171 -6.05 -3.99 -12.55
C LEU A 171 -6.62 -3.95 -13.96
N HIS A 172 -6.61 -5.08 -14.66
CA HIS A 172 -7.20 -5.22 -15.98
C HIS A 172 -8.69 -5.52 -15.90
N GLY A 173 -9.51 -4.68 -16.54
CA GLY A 173 -10.95 -4.70 -16.38
C GLY A 173 -11.60 -5.99 -16.88
N ILE A 174 -11.26 -6.45 -18.08
CA ILE A 174 -11.92 -7.64 -18.69
C ILE A 174 -11.57 -8.92 -17.92
N THR A 175 -10.34 -9.06 -17.46
CA THR A 175 -9.87 -10.29 -16.80
C THR A 175 -9.91 -10.23 -15.28
N GLY A 176 -10.01 -9.04 -14.71
CA GLY A 176 -9.86 -8.80 -13.26
C GLY A 176 -8.48 -9.20 -12.71
N ARG A 177 -7.44 -9.30 -13.56
CA ARG A 177 -6.06 -9.61 -13.14
C ARG A 177 -5.38 -8.34 -12.62
N VAL A 178 -4.65 -8.52 -11.56
CA VAL A 178 -3.80 -7.49 -10.91
C VAL A 178 -2.35 -7.80 -11.19
#